data_20c11e102bab4a280fbfdfdac580e3f1
#
_entry.id   20c11e102bab4a280fbfdfdac580e3f1
#
_cell.length_a   1.000
_cell.length_b   1.000
_cell.length_c   1.000
_cell.angle_alpha   90.00
_cell.angle_beta   90.00
_cell.angle_gamma   90.00
#
_symmetry.space_group_name_H-M   'P 1'
#
loop_
_entity.id
_entity.type
_entity.pdbx_description
1 polymer ?
#
loop_
_entity_poly.entity_id
_entity_poly.type
_entity_poly.pdbx_seq_one_letter_code
_entity_poly.pdbx_strand_id
1 'polypeptide(L)'
;RRMEEGIYDHEEYAKAMAWTEKYCKPNEGEDFKNRPEKRKTREEKDADWEFIVKMTIIMRDLMVGNPKLLEMGFKEEAIGHNAIAAGFQGQRQWTDWKPNGDFSEALLNTTFDWNGIREAYVLATENDACNGVAMLFGHLLSGCGQMFSDIRTYWSPEAVKRVTGKELTGMAKNGIIHLINSGATTLDATGESHNEAGEPCMKPNWEMTEADVEACLKATTWYPADRDYFRGGGFSSNFLSKGGMPVTMMRLNLVKGLGPVLQLAEGWTVDIDPEIHQVLNMRTDPT
;
A
#
# COMPACT_ATOMS: atom_id res chain seq x y z
N ARG A 1 19.24 10.89 -8.84
CA ARG A 1 20.64 10.93 -8.48
C ARG A 1 21.06 9.69 -7.69
N ARG A 2 20.53 9.46 -6.45
CA ARG A 2 20.92 8.30 -5.62
C ARG A 2 20.76 6.97 -6.35
N MET A 3 19.69 6.80 -7.11
CA MET A 3 19.45 5.60 -7.94
C MET A 3 20.51 5.42 -9.04
N GLU A 4 20.87 6.50 -9.73
CA GLU A 4 21.82 6.48 -10.86
C GLU A 4 23.27 6.36 -10.41
N GLU A 5 23.61 6.97 -9.28
CA GLU A 5 24.96 6.94 -8.69
C GLU A 5 25.18 5.73 -7.76
N GLY A 6 24.18 4.89 -7.53
CA GLY A 6 24.29 3.72 -6.68
C GLY A 6 24.40 4.05 -5.19
N ILE A 7 23.82 5.17 -4.73
CA ILE A 7 23.91 5.62 -3.33
C ILE A 7 22.80 5.00 -2.50
N TYR A 8 22.95 3.75 -2.15
CA TYR A 8 22.11 2.97 -1.26
C TYR A 8 22.91 1.82 -0.65
N ASP A 9 22.43 1.21 0.42
CA ASP A 9 23.08 0.05 1.03
C ASP A 9 22.94 -1.18 0.13
N HIS A 10 24.06 -1.61 -0.48
CA HIS A 10 24.09 -2.74 -1.39
C HIS A 10 23.88 -4.09 -0.70
N GLU A 11 24.30 -4.23 0.56
CA GLU A 11 24.11 -5.46 1.35
C GLU A 11 22.63 -5.61 1.71
N GLU A 12 22.01 -4.52 2.15
CA GLU A 12 20.57 -4.50 2.40
C GLU A 12 19.76 -4.73 1.12
N TYR A 13 20.17 -4.13 0.01
CA TYR A 13 19.53 -4.38 -1.28
C TYR A 13 19.55 -5.87 -1.67
N ALA A 14 20.68 -6.54 -1.51
CA ALA A 14 20.78 -7.98 -1.79
C ALA A 14 19.84 -8.80 -0.88
N LYS A 15 19.76 -8.43 0.41
CA LYS A 15 18.84 -9.04 1.38
C LYS A 15 17.38 -8.81 0.98
N ALA A 16 17.02 -7.57 0.62
CA ALA A 16 15.69 -7.20 0.18
C ALA A 16 15.26 -7.96 -1.08
N MET A 17 16.14 -8.06 -2.08
CA MET A 17 15.88 -8.83 -3.30
C MET A 17 15.60 -10.30 -3.00
N ALA A 18 16.44 -10.95 -2.19
CA ALA A 18 16.22 -12.36 -1.81
C ALA A 18 14.91 -12.57 -1.04
N TRP A 19 14.54 -11.63 -0.17
CA TRP A 19 13.28 -11.66 0.57
C TRP A 19 12.08 -11.46 -0.36
N THR A 20 12.13 -10.49 -1.28
CA THR A 20 11.04 -10.22 -2.21
C THR A 20 10.85 -11.35 -3.21
N GLU A 21 11.92 -12.00 -3.67
CA GLU A 21 11.84 -13.18 -4.53
C GLU A 21 11.11 -14.33 -3.83
N LYS A 22 11.38 -14.52 -2.55
CA LYS A 22 10.75 -15.60 -1.74
C LYS A 22 9.28 -15.31 -1.44
N TYR A 23 8.94 -14.08 -1.06
CA TYR A 23 7.64 -13.75 -0.48
C TYR A 23 6.71 -12.97 -1.40
N CYS A 24 7.24 -12.08 -2.24
CA CYS A 24 6.41 -11.26 -3.14
C CYS A 24 6.20 -11.93 -4.51
N LYS A 25 7.14 -12.75 -4.96
CA LYS A 25 7.05 -13.55 -6.20
C LYS A 25 6.52 -12.75 -7.42
N PRO A 26 7.19 -11.65 -7.80
CA PRO A 26 6.67 -10.71 -8.80
C PRO A 26 6.41 -11.33 -10.17
N ASN A 27 6.97 -12.51 -10.42
CA ASN A 27 6.85 -13.21 -11.69
C ASN A 27 5.73 -14.25 -11.72
N GLU A 28 5.09 -14.51 -10.56
CA GLU A 28 3.92 -15.38 -10.46
C GLU A 28 2.62 -14.59 -10.65
N GLY A 29 2.65 -13.24 -10.51
CA GLY A 29 1.51 -12.37 -10.74
C GLY A 29 1.12 -12.31 -12.21
N GLU A 30 -0.14 -12.61 -12.52
CA GLU A 30 -0.67 -12.47 -13.87
C GLU A 30 -0.81 -10.99 -14.25
N ASP A 31 -0.35 -10.63 -15.44
CA ASP A 31 -0.54 -9.28 -16.01
C ASP A 31 -1.95 -9.16 -16.61
N PHE A 32 -2.95 -9.05 -15.73
CA PHE A 32 -4.36 -8.95 -16.11
C PHE A 32 -4.81 -7.51 -16.42
N LYS A 33 -4.04 -6.51 -16.01
CA LYS A 33 -4.35 -5.09 -16.24
C LYS A 33 -3.94 -4.64 -17.64
N ASN A 34 -2.82 -5.11 -18.12
CA ASN A 34 -2.26 -4.64 -19.38
C ASN A 34 -2.75 -5.44 -20.57
N ARG A 35 -3.17 -4.73 -21.62
CA ARG A 35 -3.43 -5.34 -22.95
C ARG A 35 -2.16 -5.99 -23.47
N PRO A 36 -2.24 -7.11 -24.22
CA PRO A 36 -1.07 -7.87 -24.69
C PRO A 36 0.04 -7.02 -25.31
N GLU A 37 -0.32 -6.03 -26.12
CA GLU A 37 0.61 -5.14 -26.80
C GLU A 37 1.33 -4.14 -25.88
N LYS A 38 0.86 -3.99 -24.64
CA LYS A 38 1.46 -3.13 -23.62
C LYS A 38 2.23 -3.89 -22.54
N ARG A 39 2.15 -5.22 -22.56
CA ARG A 39 2.84 -6.04 -21.57
C ARG A 39 4.34 -5.93 -21.74
N LYS A 40 5.04 -5.78 -20.62
CA LYS A 40 6.49 -5.80 -20.57
C LYS A 40 7.03 -7.23 -20.73
N THR A 41 8.21 -7.33 -21.31
CA THR A 41 8.97 -8.60 -21.31
C THR A 41 9.36 -9.00 -19.90
N ARG A 42 9.89 -10.21 -19.74
CA ARG A 42 10.40 -10.68 -18.44
C ARG A 42 11.53 -9.81 -17.94
N GLU A 43 12.47 -9.50 -18.80
CA GLU A 43 13.65 -8.68 -18.49
C GLU A 43 13.25 -7.25 -18.09
N GLU A 44 12.27 -6.66 -18.76
CA GLU A 44 11.74 -5.34 -18.41
C GLU A 44 11.04 -5.36 -17.05
N LYS A 45 10.29 -6.43 -16.72
CA LYS A 45 9.65 -6.59 -15.41
C LYS A 45 10.67 -6.80 -14.30
N ASP A 46 11.70 -7.58 -14.54
CA ASP A 46 12.79 -7.79 -13.57
C ASP A 46 13.53 -6.46 -13.29
N ALA A 47 13.78 -5.67 -14.34
CA ALA A 47 14.38 -4.33 -14.18
C ALA A 47 13.48 -3.36 -13.39
N ASP A 48 12.16 -3.40 -13.62
CA ASP A 48 11.20 -2.63 -12.82
C ASP A 48 11.23 -3.06 -11.35
N TRP A 49 11.27 -4.37 -11.10
CA TRP A 49 11.33 -4.91 -9.73
C TRP A 49 12.57 -4.48 -8.99
N GLU A 50 13.74 -4.61 -9.61
CA GLU A 50 14.99 -4.11 -9.05
C GLU A 50 14.91 -2.62 -8.73
N PHE A 51 14.32 -1.84 -9.65
CA PHE A 51 14.18 -0.40 -9.48
C PHE A 51 13.34 -0.05 -8.25
N ILE A 52 12.14 -0.66 -8.10
CA ILE A 52 11.23 -0.34 -6.99
C ILE A 52 11.77 -0.80 -5.63
N VAL A 53 12.50 -1.91 -5.56
CA VAL A 53 13.17 -2.35 -4.33
C VAL A 53 14.27 -1.35 -3.92
N LYS A 54 15.12 -0.93 -4.86
CA LYS A 54 16.13 0.14 -4.62
C LYS A 54 15.47 1.43 -4.17
N MET A 55 14.36 1.82 -4.82
CA MET A 55 13.62 3.03 -4.50
C MET A 55 13.05 2.99 -3.07
N THR A 56 12.58 1.83 -2.62
CA THR A 56 12.06 1.66 -1.25
C THR A 56 13.14 1.89 -0.19
N ILE A 57 14.33 1.33 -0.38
CA ILE A 57 15.48 1.56 0.51
C ILE A 57 15.87 3.05 0.50
N ILE A 58 16.00 3.64 -0.68
CA ILE A 58 16.38 5.05 -0.81
C ILE A 58 15.34 5.97 -0.16
N MET A 59 14.03 5.68 -0.33
CA MET A 59 12.97 6.48 0.26
C MET A 59 13.00 6.42 1.78
N ARG A 60 13.16 5.24 2.37
CA ARG A 60 13.35 5.10 3.81
C ARG A 60 14.58 5.88 4.30
N ASP A 61 15.71 5.73 3.62
CA ASP A 61 16.95 6.41 3.99
C ASP A 61 16.85 7.93 3.84
N LEU A 62 16.05 8.43 2.90
CA LEU A 62 15.73 9.86 2.82
C LEU A 62 14.93 10.33 4.04
N MET A 63 14.03 9.50 4.57
CA MET A 63 13.26 9.86 5.76
C MET A 63 14.12 9.84 7.03
N VAL A 64 14.78 8.72 7.32
CA VAL A 64 15.39 8.47 8.64
C VAL A 64 16.90 8.43 8.65
N GLY A 65 17.54 8.49 7.48
CA GLY A 65 18.98 8.32 7.34
C GLY A 65 19.41 6.85 7.34
N ASN A 66 20.69 6.64 7.04
CA ASN A 66 21.32 5.31 7.08
C ASN A 66 22.82 5.45 7.39
N PRO A 67 23.28 5.03 8.60
CA PRO A 67 24.69 5.11 9.00
C PRO A 67 25.64 4.37 8.05
N LYS A 68 25.16 3.33 7.35
CA LYS A 68 25.98 2.58 6.39
C LYS A 68 26.46 3.46 5.23
N LEU A 69 25.67 4.44 4.83
CA LEU A 69 26.03 5.40 3.79
C LEU A 69 27.22 6.29 4.25
N LEU A 70 27.34 6.56 5.55
CA LEU A 70 28.49 7.29 6.09
C LEU A 70 29.78 6.48 5.92
N GLU A 71 29.74 5.16 6.18
CA GLU A 71 30.86 4.26 5.97
C GLU A 71 31.28 4.19 4.49
N MET A 72 30.31 4.33 3.58
CA MET A 72 30.53 4.38 2.14
C MET A 72 31.03 5.75 1.64
N GLY A 73 31.14 6.75 2.52
CA GLY A 73 31.64 8.09 2.19
C GLY A 73 30.53 9.12 1.85
N PHE A 74 29.26 8.76 1.92
CA PHE A 74 28.11 9.61 1.61
C PHE A 74 27.55 10.28 2.88
N LYS A 75 28.24 11.29 3.38
CA LYS A 75 27.94 11.92 4.68
C LYS A 75 26.58 12.62 4.71
N GLU A 76 26.23 13.33 3.64
CA GLU A 76 24.96 14.05 3.57
C GLU A 76 23.77 13.10 3.46
N GLU A 77 23.90 12.08 2.63
CA GLU A 77 22.85 11.07 2.42
C GLU A 77 22.62 10.19 3.64
N ALA A 78 23.65 10.02 4.48
CA ALA A 78 23.56 9.20 5.70
C ALA A 78 22.66 9.82 6.77
N ILE A 79 22.49 11.14 6.78
CA ILE A 79 21.75 11.87 7.83
C ILE A 79 20.24 11.69 7.64
N GLY A 80 19.75 11.67 6.39
CA GLY A 80 18.31 11.73 6.09
C GLY A 80 17.69 13.09 6.44
N HIS A 81 16.37 13.15 6.45
CA HIS A 81 15.60 14.38 6.71
C HIS A 81 14.89 14.39 8.07
N ASN A 82 15.04 13.34 8.88
CA ASN A 82 14.28 13.15 10.12
C ASN A 82 12.77 13.33 9.90
N ALA A 83 12.27 12.76 8.81
CA ALA A 83 10.87 12.89 8.39
C ALA A 83 10.01 11.83 9.07
N ILE A 84 8.89 12.25 9.67
CA ILE A 84 7.91 11.39 10.32
C ILE A 84 6.77 10.95 9.37
N ALA A 85 6.64 11.63 8.24
CA ALA A 85 5.75 11.26 7.15
C ALA A 85 6.33 11.75 5.82
N ALA A 86 5.97 11.10 4.73
CA ALA A 86 6.42 11.46 3.39
C ALA A 86 5.39 11.01 2.33
N GLY A 87 5.71 11.17 1.07
CA GLY A 87 4.92 10.69 -0.06
C GLY A 87 5.64 10.92 -1.38
N PHE A 88 5.26 10.16 -2.39
CA PHE A 88 5.73 10.38 -3.75
C PHE A 88 4.81 11.39 -4.43
N GLN A 89 5.39 12.51 -4.87
CA GLN A 89 4.61 13.57 -5.49
C GLN A 89 4.13 13.15 -6.89
N GLY A 90 2.82 13.22 -7.06
CA GLY A 90 2.15 13.22 -8.37
C GLY A 90 2.20 11.89 -9.10
N GLN A 91 1.05 11.49 -9.52
CA GLN A 91 0.89 10.53 -10.62
C GLN A 91 1.36 11.23 -11.90
N ARG A 92 1.70 10.58 -12.96
CA ARG A 92 1.99 11.16 -14.28
C ARG A 92 3.09 12.22 -14.35
N GLN A 93 4.03 12.22 -13.43
CA GLN A 93 5.26 12.99 -13.59
C GLN A 93 6.40 12.02 -13.93
N TRP A 94 7.14 11.60 -12.92
CA TRP A 94 8.20 10.62 -13.09
C TRP A 94 7.68 9.23 -13.48
N THR A 95 6.44 8.85 -13.12
CA THR A 95 5.78 7.58 -13.46
C THR A 95 5.43 7.42 -14.94
N ASP A 96 5.57 8.46 -15.75
CA ASP A 96 5.52 8.33 -17.21
C ASP A 96 6.79 7.70 -17.80
N TRP A 97 7.90 7.71 -17.06
CA TRP A 97 9.21 7.22 -17.53
C TRP A 97 9.87 6.19 -16.61
N LYS A 98 9.48 6.14 -15.38
CA LYS A 98 10.07 5.27 -14.34
C LYS A 98 8.98 4.46 -13.65
N PRO A 99 9.30 3.29 -13.07
CA PRO A 99 8.37 2.49 -12.30
C PRO A 99 7.68 3.28 -11.20
N ASN A 100 6.41 2.94 -10.90
CA ASN A 100 5.59 3.60 -9.89
C ASN A 100 6.12 3.43 -8.46
N GLY A 101 5.50 4.12 -7.50
CA GLY A 101 5.87 4.09 -6.08
C GLY A 101 5.08 3.08 -5.23
N ASP A 102 4.14 2.35 -5.82
CA ASP A 102 3.17 1.53 -5.07
C ASP A 102 3.84 0.50 -4.15
N PHE A 103 4.86 -0.20 -4.65
CA PHE A 103 5.63 -1.14 -3.83
C PHE A 103 6.29 -0.45 -2.62
N SER A 104 6.90 0.71 -2.84
CA SER A 104 7.55 1.47 -1.77
C SER A 104 6.57 1.95 -0.73
N GLU A 105 5.42 2.49 -1.16
CA GLU A 105 4.36 2.96 -0.27
C GLU A 105 3.75 1.79 0.51
N ALA A 106 3.46 0.67 -0.16
CA ALA A 106 2.93 -0.52 0.48
C ALA A 106 3.87 -1.04 1.58
N LEU A 107 5.14 -1.28 1.24
CA LEU A 107 6.11 -1.86 2.18
C LEU A 107 6.48 -0.90 3.32
N LEU A 108 6.64 0.39 3.05
CA LEU A 108 7.00 1.34 4.10
C LEU A 108 5.83 1.62 5.07
N ASN A 109 4.59 1.58 4.60
CA ASN A 109 3.40 1.67 5.47
C ASN A 109 3.12 0.37 6.25
N THR A 110 3.76 -0.74 5.90
CA THR A 110 3.59 -2.04 6.55
C THR A 110 4.47 -2.14 7.81
N THR A 111 4.01 -2.90 8.83
CA THR A 111 4.75 -3.11 10.09
C THR A 111 5.87 -4.14 9.99
N PHE A 112 6.20 -4.60 8.81
CA PHE A 112 7.29 -5.55 8.55
C PHE A 112 7.90 -5.35 7.16
N ASP A 113 9.14 -5.81 7.01
CA ASP A 113 9.84 -5.91 5.72
C ASP A 113 10.93 -7.00 5.78
N TRP A 114 11.90 -6.93 4.89
CA TRP A 114 13.06 -7.85 4.87
C TRP A 114 13.96 -7.78 6.11
N ASN A 115 13.79 -6.78 6.97
CA ASN A 115 14.48 -6.67 8.25
C ASN A 115 13.69 -7.26 9.42
N GLY A 116 12.48 -7.75 9.18
CA GLY A 116 11.55 -8.31 10.16
C GLY A 116 10.46 -7.32 10.57
N ILE A 117 9.83 -7.60 11.70
CA ILE A 117 8.78 -6.76 12.26
C ILE A 117 9.38 -5.46 12.79
N ARG A 118 8.77 -4.33 12.46
CA ARG A 118 9.22 -2.99 12.81
C ARG A 118 8.04 -2.01 12.90
N GLU A 119 8.30 -0.84 13.44
CA GLU A 119 7.38 0.29 13.34
C GLU A 119 7.17 0.67 11.85
N ALA A 120 5.92 0.89 11.46
CA ALA A 120 5.61 1.34 10.10
C ALA A 120 6.07 2.80 9.90
N TYR A 121 6.49 3.10 8.69
CA TYR A 121 6.62 4.49 8.25
C TYR A 121 5.24 5.02 7.81
N VAL A 122 5.15 6.32 7.54
CA VAL A 122 3.92 6.93 7.03
C VAL A 122 4.21 7.55 5.66
N LEU A 123 3.68 6.92 4.62
CA LEU A 123 3.75 7.43 3.25
C LEU A 123 2.34 7.61 2.69
N ALA A 124 2.01 8.87 2.37
CA ALA A 124 0.74 9.20 1.73
C ALA A 124 0.84 9.04 0.22
N THR A 125 -0.05 8.27 -0.37
CA THR A 125 -0.18 8.13 -1.82
C THR A 125 -0.37 9.50 -2.45
N GLU A 126 0.27 9.74 -3.60
CA GLU A 126 0.25 11.01 -4.34
C GLU A 126 0.77 12.23 -3.55
N ASN A 127 1.42 11.98 -2.41
CA ASN A 127 1.86 13.01 -1.47
C ASN A 127 0.69 13.88 -0.96
N ASP A 128 -0.48 13.28 -0.74
CA ASP A 128 -1.64 13.97 -0.17
C ASP A 128 -1.39 14.29 1.31
N ALA A 129 -0.90 15.51 1.56
CA ALA A 129 -0.43 15.95 2.87
C ALA A 129 -1.53 15.87 3.95
N CYS A 130 -2.79 16.16 3.64
CA CYS A 130 -3.87 16.09 4.62
C CYS A 130 -4.13 14.64 5.06
N ASN A 131 -4.11 13.70 4.13
CA ASN A 131 -4.22 12.29 4.43
C ASN A 131 -2.96 11.76 5.13
N GLY A 132 -1.77 12.22 4.73
CA GLY A 132 -0.51 11.89 5.41
C GLY A 132 -0.52 12.28 6.88
N VAL A 133 -1.06 13.45 7.22
CA VAL A 133 -1.22 13.90 8.63
C VAL A 133 -2.26 13.03 9.35
N ALA A 134 -3.37 12.68 8.71
CA ALA A 134 -4.36 11.77 9.30
C ALA A 134 -3.76 10.37 9.55
N MET A 135 -3.02 9.82 8.60
CA MET A 135 -2.28 8.55 8.75
C MET A 135 -1.28 8.63 9.90
N LEU A 136 -0.53 9.73 10.02
CA LEU A 136 0.41 9.94 11.12
C LEU A 136 -0.30 9.91 12.47
N PHE A 137 -1.44 10.58 12.62
CA PHE A 137 -2.23 10.51 13.85
C PHE A 137 -2.72 9.09 14.14
N GLY A 138 -3.24 8.39 13.13
CA GLY A 138 -3.66 7.00 13.26
C GLY A 138 -2.51 6.10 13.72
N HIS A 139 -1.35 6.23 13.11
CA HIS A 139 -0.16 5.48 13.47
C HIS A 139 0.30 5.76 14.91
N LEU A 140 0.43 7.03 15.29
CA LEU A 140 0.86 7.43 16.63
C LEU A 140 -0.11 6.99 17.75
N LEU A 141 -1.40 6.84 17.44
CA LEU A 141 -2.41 6.39 18.38
C LEU A 141 -2.49 4.87 18.50
N SER A 142 -2.23 4.14 17.41
CA SER A 142 -2.47 2.70 17.36
C SER A 142 -1.21 1.85 17.27
N GLY A 143 -0.09 2.40 16.78
CA GLY A 143 1.11 1.63 16.41
C GLY A 143 0.93 0.71 15.21
N CYS A 144 -0.23 0.75 14.55
CA CYS A 144 -0.52 -0.06 13.37
C CYS A 144 0.00 0.59 12.08
N GLY A 145 0.21 -0.21 11.06
CA GLY A 145 0.31 0.26 9.68
C GLY A 145 -0.95 1.03 9.29
N GLN A 146 -0.83 2.03 8.43
CA GLN A 146 -1.96 2.87 8.05
C GLN A 146 -2.35 2.63 6.59
N MET A 147 -3.64 2.48 6.35
CA MET A 147 -4.20 2.30 5.03
C MET A 147 -4.59 3.66 4.43
N PHE A 148 -3.95 4.06 3.33
CA PHE A 148 -4.46 5.13 2.49
C PHE A 148 -5.55 4.57 1.58
N SER A 149 -6.72 5.19 1.54
CA SER A 149 -7.82 4.75 0.69
C SER A 149 -8.66 5.90 0.18
N ASP A 150 -9.05 5.80 -1.07
CA ASP A 150 -10.07 6.68 -1.65
C ASP A 150 -11.48 6.14 -1.39
N ILE A 151 -12.40 7.02 -1.02
CA ILE A 151 -13.82 6.71 -1.07
C ILE A 151 -14.28 6.85 -2.51
N ARG A 152 -14.55 5.73 -3.19
CA ARG A 152 -15.02 5.75 -4.58
C ARG A 152 -16.50 6.00 -4.68
N THR A 153 -17.31 5.28 -3.90
CA THR A 153 -18.75 5.43 -3.93
C THR A 153 -19.43 4.75 -2.74
N TYR A 154 -20.70 5.04 -2.56
CA TYR A 154 -21.62 4.23 -1.77
C TYR A 154 -22.46 3.35 -2.71
N TRP A 155 -22.44 2.05 -2.50
CA TRP A 155 -23.28 1.10 -3.17
C TRP A 155 -24.51 0.79 -2.34
N SER A 156 -25.68 1.28 -2.77
CA SER A 156 -26.94 0.86 -2.15
C SER A 156 -27.30 -0.58 -2.53
N PRO A 157 -28.09 -1.30 -1.71
CA PRO A 157 -28.54 -2.66 -2.04
C PRO A 157 -29.22 -2.75 -3.41
N GLU A 158 -30.04 -1.74 -3.76
CA GLU A 158 -30.75 -1.67 -5.05
C GLU A 158 -29.77 -1.49 -6.21
N ALA A 159 -28.73 -0.68 -6.03
CA ALA A 159 -27.70 -0.49 -7.05
C ALA A 159 -26.90 -1.78 -7.29
N VAL A 160 -26.51 -2.47 -6.21
CA VAL A 160 -25.82 -3.76 -6.31
C VAL A 160 -26.70 -4.79 -7.03
N LYS A 161 -27.95 -4.95 -6.61
CA LYS A 161 -28.89 -5.88 -7.26
C LYS A 161 -29.09 -5.57 -8.74
N ARG A 162 -29.19 -4.28 -9.10
CA ARG A 162 -29.38 -3.84 -10.49
C ARG A 162 -28.18 -4.22 -11.37
N VAL A 163 -26.94 -4.10 -10.87
CA VAL A 163 -25.74 -4.29 -11.70
C VAL A 163 -25.17 -5.70 -11.65
N THR A 164 -25.47 -6.46 -10.59
CA THR A 164 -24.94 -7.83 -10.40
C THR A 164 -26.01 -8.91 -10.46
N GLY A 165 -27.29 -8.56 -10.32
CA GLY A 165 -28.41 -9.51 -10.15
C GLY A 165 -28.47 -10.16 -8.76
N LYS A 166 -27.53 -9.87 -7.86
CA LYS A 166 -27.42 -10.46 -6.53
C LYS A 166 -27.74 -9.45 -5.43
N GLU A 167 -28.09 -9.94 -4.25
CA GLU A 167 -28.37 -9.13 -3.07
C GLU A 167 -27.18 -9.12 -2.09
N LEU A 168 -26.97 -7.97 -1.46
CA LEU A 168 -26.07 -7.88 -0.33
C LEU A 168 -26.70 -8.54 0.91
N THR A 169 -25.90 -9.27 1.67
CA THR A 169 -26.33 -10.01 2.86
C THR A 169 -25.48 -9.69 4.09
N GLY A 170 -25.83 -10.20 5.25
CA GLY A 170 -25.07 -10.03 6.48
C GLY A 170 -24.89 -8.56 6.87
N MET A 171 -23.70 -8.15 7.21
CA MET A 171 -23.37 -6.77 7.58
C MET A 171 -23.50 -5.80 6.40
N ALA A 172 -23.31 -6.28 5.18
CA ALA A 172 -23.41 -5.48 3.96
C ALA A 172 -24.86 -5.19 3.52
N LYS A 173 -25.89 -5.81 4.15
CA LYS A 173 -27.31 -5.76 3.71
C LYS A 173 -27.90 -4.37 3.48
N ASN A 174 -27.35 -3.36 4.15
CA ASN A 174 -27.81 -1.97 4.04
C ASN A 174 -26.97 -1.12 3.06
N GLY A 175 -26.06 -1.75 2.32
CA GLY A 175 -25.12 -1.09 1.42
C GLY A 175 -23.72 -1.04 1.99
N ILE A 176 -22.78 -0.62 1.15
CA ILE A 176 -21.35 -0.53 1.48
C ILE A 176 -20.74 0.79 1.00
N ILE A 177 -19.78 1.28 1.74
CA ILE A 177 -18.85 2.31 1.25
C ILE A 177 -17.70 1.57 0.57
N HIS A 178 -17.50 1.83 -0.70
CA HIS A 178 -16.42 1.22 -1.47
C HIS A 178 -15.14 2.06 -1.31
N LEU A 179 -14.17 1.49 -0.62
CA LEU A 179 -12.84 2.04 -0.45
C LEU A 179 -11.88 1.31 -1.37
N ILE A 180 -10.97 2.03 -1.99
CA ILE A 180 -9.98 1.47 -2.90
C ILE A 180 -8.64 2.20 -2.77
N ASN A 181 -7.56 1.46 -2.98
CA ASN A 181 -6.24 1.98 -3.23
C ASN A 181 -5.67 1.28 -4.47
N SER A 182 -4.88 1.96 -5.26
CA SER A 182 -4.32 1.43 -6.51
C SER A 182 -3.21 0.38 -6.34
N GLY A 183 -2.93 -0.05 -5.11
CA GLY A 183 -1.92 -1.07 -4.81
C GLY A 183 -0.72 -0.56 -4.00
N ALA A 184 -0.89 0.60 -3.36
CA ALA A 184 0.13 1.27 -2.55
C ALA A 184 -0.16 1.21 -1.03
N THR A 185 -1.10 0.37 -0.59
CA THR A 185 -1.52 0.33 0.81
C THR A 185 -0.77 -0.71 1.63
N THR A 186 -0.74 -0.50 2.95
CA THR A 186 -0.11 -1.43 3.92
C THR A 186 -0.63 -2.86 3.78
N LEU A 187 0.25 -3.85 3.86
CA LEU A 187 -0.11 -5.27 3.82
C LEU A 187 -0.80 -5.72 5.12
N ASP A 188 -0.66 -5.00 6.21
CA ASP A 188 -1.41 -5.24 7.45
C ASP A 188 -2.93 -5.17 7.22
N ALA A 189 -3.36 -4.37 6.23
CA ALA A 189 -4.77 -4.20 5.87
C ALA A 189 -5.41 -5.43 5.19
N THR A 190 -4.67 -6.50 4.94
CA THR A 190 -5.24 -7.79 4.54
C THR A 190 -6.24 -8.32 5.56
N GLY A 191 -6.07 -7.99 6.86
CA GLY A 191 -6.90 -8.50 7.94
C GLY A 191 -6.63 -9.96 8.26
N GLU A 192 -5.47 -10.49 7.87
CA GLU A 192 -5.05 -11.88 8.19
C GLU A 192 -4.52 -12.02 9.61
N SER A 193 -4.17 -10.92 10.28
CA SER A 193 -3.90 -10.93 11.73
C SER A 193 -5.19 -11.01 12.52
N HIS A 194 -5.13 -11.61 13.71
CA HIS A 194 -6.29 -11.80 14.58
C HIS A 194 -6.01 -11.32 15.98
N ASN A 195 -7.03 -10.73 16.62
CA ASN A 195 -7.00 -10.38 18.04
C ASN A 195 -7.16 -11.62 18.93
N GLU A 196 -7.17 -11.44 20.26
CA GLU A 196 -7.35 -12.52 21.24
C GLU A 196 -8.70 -13.25 21.11
N ALA A 197 -9.71 -12.60 20.56
CA ALA A 197 -11.03 -13.20 20.30
C ALA A 197 -11.08 -13.97 18.96
N GLY A 198 -9.99 -13.98 18.19
CA GLY A 198 -9.94 -14.62 16.87
C GLY A 198 -10.59 -13.79 15.76
N GLU A 199 -10.85 -12.49 15.97
CA GLU A 199 -11.41 -11.60 14.98
C GLU A 199 -10.33 -10.96 14.13
N PRO A 200 -10.55 -10.75 12.82
CA PRO A 200 -9.60 -10.06 11.96
C PRO A 200 -9.29 -8.65 12.48
N CYS A 201 -8.02 -8.29 12.47
CA CYS A 201 -7.61 -6.95 12.91
C CYS A 201 -6.30 -6.52 12.24
N MET A 202 -5.97 -5.24 12.36
CA MET A 202 -4.60 -4.75 12.17
C MET A 202 -3.96 -4.65 13.56
N LYS A 203 -2.77 -5.23 13.71
CA LYS A 203 -2.03 -5.22 14.97
C LYS A 203 -0.99 -4.11 15.01
N PRO A 204 -0.72 -3.52 16.18
CA PRO A 204 0.48 -2.72 16.35
C PRO A 204 1.72 -3.61 16.18
N ASN A 205 2.83 -3.01 15.74
CA ASN A 205 4.04 -3.78 15.44
C ASN A 205 4.55 -4.64 16.60
N TRP A 206 4.37 -4.22 17.86
CA TRP A 206 4.79 -4.99 19.04
C TRP A 206 3.89 -6.20 19.38
N GLU A 207 2.74 -6.35 18.71
CA GLU A 207 1.85 -7.50 18.83
C GLU A 207 1.90 -8.41 17.57
N MET A 208 2.58 -7.96 16.52
CA MET A 208 2.77 -8.75 15.31
C MET A 208 3.65 -9.97 15.59
N THR A 209 3.34 -11.08 14.94
CA THR A 209 4.13 -12.31 14.99
C THR A 209 4.60 -12.70 13.59
N GLU A 210 5.61 -13.57 13.50
CA GLU A 210 6.05 -14.11 12.20
C GLU A 210 4.91 -14.83 11.46
N ALA A 211 3.98 -15.45 12.18
CA ALA A 211 2.80 -16.09 11.57
C ALA A 211 1.84 -15.06 10.95
N ASP A 212 1.64 -13.89 11.60
CA ASP A 212 0.87 -12.79 11.04
C ASP A 212 1.55 -12.25 9.76
N VAL A 213 2.87 -12.09 9.79
CA VAL A 213 3.66 -11.65 8.62
C VAL A 213 3.48 -12.61 7.45
N GLU A 214 3.65 -13.91 7.69
CA GLU A 214 3.47 -14.93 6.65
C GLU A 214 2.05 -14.94 6.08
N ALA A 215 1.04 -14.77 6.93
CA ALA A 215 -0.36 -14.72 6.51
C ALA A 215 -0.65 -13.50 5.62
N CYS A 216 -0.20 -12.31 6.02
CA CYS A 216 -0.33 -11.08 5.22
C CYS A 216 0.37 -11.20 3.86
N LEU A 217 1.60 -11.73 3.85
CA LEU A 217 2.35 -11.94 2.61
C LEU A 217 1.67 -12.96 1.68
N LYS A 218 1.15 -14.04 2.23
CA LYS A 218 0.43 -15.08 1.46
C LYS A 218 -0.87 -14.56 0.85
N ALA A 219 -1.55 -13.65 1.53
CA ALA A 219 -2.79 -13.03 1.05
C ALA A 219 -2.56 -11.95 -0.01
N THR A 220 -1.32 -11.46 -0.14
CA THR A 220 -0.95 -10.40 -1.07
C THR A 220 -0.33 -10.98 -2.33
N THR A 221 -0.80 -10.51 -3.49
CA THR A 221 -0.17 -10.76 -4.79
C THR A 221 0.39 -9.46 -5.36
N TRP A 222 1.37 -9.57 -6.24
CA TRP A 222 1.98 -8.45 -6.93
C TRP A 222 1.78 -8.61 -8.43
N TYR A 223 1.31 -7.57 -9.10
CA TYR A 223 1.09 -7.59 -10.53
C TYR A 223 1.73 -6.37 -11.20
N PRO A 224 2.12 -6.48 -12.47
CA PRO A 224 2.62 -5.34 -13.22
C PRO A 224 1.59 -4.20 -13.25
N ALA A 225 2.04 -3.00 -12.93
CA ALA A 225 1.19 -1.82 -12.89
C ALA A 225 0.53 -1.54 -14.25
N ASP A 226 -0.67 -0.97 -14.22
CA ASP A 226 -1.40 -0.58 -15.42
C ASP A 226 -0.63 0.50 -16.20
N ARG A 227 -0.20 0.18 -17.42
CA ARG A 227 0.58 1.08 -18.28
C ARG A 227 -0.25 2.14 -19.01
N ASP A 228 -1.55 2.08 -18.95
CA ASP A 228 -2.40 3.19 -19.36
C ASP A 228 -2.37 4.32 -18.33
N TYR A 229 -2.10 3.96 -17.08
CA TYR A 229 -1.99 4.89 -15.97
C TYR A 229 -0.53 5.15 -15.57
N PHE A 230 0.28 4.11 -15.33
CA PHE A 230 1.70 4.18 -15.00
C PHE A 230 2.55 3.78 -16.21
N ARG A 231 2.79 4.71 -17.13
CA ARG A 231 3.48 4.41 -18.41
C ARG A 231 4.90 3.87 -18.23
N GLY A 232 5.58 4.29 -17.17
CA GLY A 232 6.90 3.79 -16.78
C GLY A 232 6.89 2.35 -16.28
N GLY A 233 5.73 1.82 -15.88
CA GLY A 233 5.58 0.47 -15.34
C GLY A 233 5.70 0.43 -13.82
N GLY A 234 6.29 -0.64 -13.30
CA GLY A 234 6.38 -0.95 -11.87
C GLY A 234 5.44 -2.07 -11.48
N PHE A 235 5.17 -2.19 -10.19
CA PHE A 235 4.29 -3.21 -9.62
C PHE A 235 3.39 -2.62 -8.55
N SER A 236 2.19 -3.18 -8.46
CA SER A 236 1.19 -2.82 -7.46
C SER A 236 0.79 -4.05 -6.66
N SER A 237 0.49 -3.88 -5.38
CA SER A 237 -0.06 -4.96 -4.55
C SER A 237 -1.53 -5.19 -4.86
N ASN A 238 -2.00 -6.39 -4.61
CA ASN A 238 -3.41 -6.75 -4.74
C ASN A 238 -3.81 -7.73 -3.65
N PHE A 239 -4.76 -7.34 -2.85
CA PHE A 239 -5.43 -8.17 -1.86
C PHE A 239 -6.84 -7.64 -1.59
N LEU A 240 -7.66 -8.46 -0.95
CA LEU A 240 -8.97 -8.10 -0.45
C LEU A 240 -8.95 -8.20 1.07
N SER A 241 -9.27 -7.12 1.77
CA SER A 241 -9.33 -7.14 3.24
C SER A 241 -10.40 -8.09 3.74
N LYS A 242 -10.09 -8.86 4.79
CA LYS A 242 -11.07 -9.73 5.46
C LYS A 242 -12.25 -8.92 5.99
N GLY A 243 -13.45 -9.48 5.88
CA GLY A 243 -14.63 -8.92 6.51
C GLY A 243 -14.63 -9.09 8.02
N GLY A 244 -15.28 -8.16 8.72
CA GLY A 244 -15.35 -8.15 10.18
C GLY A 244 -14.21 -7.42 10.89
N MET A 245 -13.21 -6.93 10.16
CA MET A 245 -12.14 -6.13 10.74
C MET A 245 -12.67 -4.74 11.16
N PRO A 246 -12.53 -4.35 12.44
CA PRO A 246 -12.89 -3.00 12.87
C PRO A 246 -11.91 -1.98 12.27
N VAL A 247 -12.46 -0.88 11.77
CA VAL A 247 -11.67 0.20 11.15
C VAL A 247 -12.16 1.56 11.61
N THR A 248 -11.23 2.50 11.78
CA THR A 248 -11.52 3.92 11.97
C THR A 248 -11.04 4.68 10.75
N MET A 249 -11.98 5.24 10.00
CA MET A 249 -11.67 6.14 8.91
C MET A 249 -11.36 7.52 9.46
N MET A 250 -10.26 8.11 8.99
CA MET A 250 -9.80 9.43 9.43
C MET A 250 -9.56 10.31 8.21
N ARG A 251 -10.01 11.56 8.29
CA ARG A 251 -9.76 12.58 7.28
C ARG A 251 -9.50 13.94 7.92
N LEU A 252 -8.37 14.55 7.56
CA LEU A 252 -8.08 15.92 7.92
C LEU A 252 -8.61 16.88 6.82
N ASN A 253 -9.42 17.84 7.21
CA ASN A 253 -9.95 18.86 6.33
C ASN A 253 -9.50 20.24 6.79
N LEU A 254 -9.14 21.10 5.86
CA LEU A 254 -8.90 22.51 6.11
C LEU A 254 -10.18 23.29 5.83
N VAL A 255 -10.91 23.65 6.89
CA VAL A 255 -12.21 24.30 6.77
C VAL A 255 -12.05 25.81 6.88
N LYS A 256 -12.49 26.55 5.85
CA LYS A 256 -12.39 28.01 5.83
C LYS A 256 -13.09 28.63 7.04
N GLY A 257 -12.35 29.43 7.80
CA GLY A 257 -12.86 30.12 9.00
C GLY A 257 -12.85 29.29 10.29
N LEU A 258 -12.58 27.97 10.21
CA LEU A 258 -12.49 27.09 11.36
C LEU A 258 -11.05 26.55 11.57
N GLY A 259 -10.33 26.31 10.47
CA GLY A 259 -9.00 25.72 10.48
C GLY A 259 -9.04 24.21 10.21
N PRO A 260 -8.02 23.46 10.69
CA PRO A 260 -7.98 22.02 10.51
C PRO A 260 -9.05 21.31 11.35
N VAL A 261 -9.78 20.40 10.72
CA VAL A 261 -10.82 19.56 11.35
C VAL A 261 -10.52 18.11 11.02
N LEU A 262 -10.33 17.27 12.04
CA LEU A 262 -10.23 15.84 11.89
C LEU A 262 -11.61 15.21 11.97
N GLN A 263 -12.04 14.56 10.88
CA GLN A 263 -13.24 13.74 10.85
C GLN A 263 -12.87 12.31 11.17
N LEU A 264 -13.69 11.66 11.99
CA LEU A 264 -13.54 10.26 12.38
C LEU A 264 -14.85 9.52 12.07
N ALA A 265 -14.75 8.33 11.54
CA ALA A 265 -15.87 7.42 11.36
C ALA A 265 -15.45 5.98 11.66
N GLU A 266 -16.17 5.32 12.54
CA GLU A 266 -15.94 3.93 12.88
C GLU A 266 -16.82 3.01 12.03
N GLY A 267 -16.29 1.84 11.71
CA GLY A 267 -16.99 0.84 10.93
C GLY A 267 -16.27 -0.51 10.91
N TRP A 268 -16.71 -1.35 10.04
CA TRP A 268 -16.13 -2.67 9.82
C TRP A 268 -15.97 -2.93 8.34
N THR A 269 -14.93 -3.65 7.98
CA THR A 269 -14.86 -4.29 6.66
C THR A 269 -15.98 -5.33 6.56
N VAL A 270 -16.48 -5.57 5.36
CA VAL A 270 -17.57 -6.52 5.13
C VAL A 270 -17.19 -7.53 4.07
N ASP A 271 -17.51 -8.80 4.31
CA ASP A 271 -17.43 -9.81 3.27
C ASP A 271 -18.63 -9.66 2.33
N ILE A 272 -18.34 -9.71 1.04
CA ILE A 272 -19.34 -9.78 -0.02
C ILE A 272 -18.99 -10.93 -0.96
N ASP A 273 -20.02 -11.41 -1.67
CA ASP A 273 -19.85 -12.45 -2.69
C ASP A 273 -18.74 -12.02 -3.69
N PRO A 274 -17.75 -12.88 -3.98
CA PRO A 274 -16.66 -12.56 -4.89
C PRO A 274 -17.10 -12.07 -6.29
N GLU A 275 -18.22 -12.60 -6.80
CA GLU A 275 -18.75 -12.13 -8.09
C GLU A 275 -19.34 -10.71 -7.99
N ILE A 276 -19.97 -10.37 -6.84
CA ILE A 276 -20.39 -9.00 -6.57
C ILE A 276 -19.16 -8.09 -6.53
N HIS A 277 -18.13 -8.46 -5.74
CA HIS A 277 -16.90 -7.68 -5.62
C HIS A 277 -16.28 -7.41 -6.98
N GLN A 278 -16.11 -8.44 -7.82
CA GLN A 278 -15.52 -8.30 -9.15
C GLN A 278 -16.28 -7.27 -10.02
N VAL A 279 -17.62 -7.34 -10.05
CA VAL A 279 -18.43 -6.41 -10.83
C VAL A 279 -18.35 -4.98 -10.30
N LEU A 280 -18.39 -4.81 -8.96
CA LEU A 280 -18.32 -3.48 -8.35
C LEU A 280 -16.95 -2.85 -8.55
N ASN A 281 -15.89 -3.62 -8.39
CA ASN A 281 -14.52 -3.14 -8.60
C ASN A 281 -14.31 -2.65 -10.03
N MET A 282 -14.71 -3.44 -11.03
CA MET A 282 -14.64 -3.05 -12.45
C MET A 282 -15.44 -1.80 -12.81
N ARG A 283 -16.46 -1.44 -12.02
CA ARG A 283 -17.29 -0.25 -12.24
C ARG A 283 -16.77 1.00 -11.53
N THR A 284 -16.03 0.83 -10.46
CA THR A 284 -15.52 1.94 -9.64
C THR A 284 -14.07 2.26 -9.95
N ASP A 285 -13.32 1.27 -10.35
CA ASP A 285 -11.94 1.40 -10.79
C ASP A 285 -11.68 0.39 -11.91
N PRO A 286 -12.02 0.75 -13.15
CA PRO A 286 -11.86 -0.13 -14.31
C PRO A 286 -10.41 -0.30 -14.76
N THR A 287 -9.47 0.40 -14.10
CA THR A 287 -8.03 0.33 -14.42
C THR A 287 -7.30 -0.79 -13.72
#